data_a63d7ea6f53dee916c7bda048b9dd5d9
#
_entry.id   a63d7ea6f53dee916c7bda048b9dd5d9
#
_cell.length_a   1.000
_cell.length_b   1.000
_cell.length_c   1.000
_cell.angle_alpha   90.00
_cell.angle_beta   90.00
_cell.angle_gamma   90.00
#
_symmetry.space_group_name_H-M   'P 1'
#
loop_
_entity.id
_entity.type
_entity.pdbx_description
1 polymer ?
#
loop_
_entity_poly.entity_id
_entity_poly.type
_entity_poly.pdbx_seq_one_letter_code
_entity_poly.pdbx_strand_id
1 'polypeptide(L)'
;CIITSGGTSVPLEKNSVRSLENFSTGTRGAISAEEFLRRGYRVVFLHRKGTKVPFGRVFGEVDAGFIDKYVTYKEDGDKMELSQDAVEHDELRRAVRDYHTYKNLLWTGSFETVTDYLDALDLLCVQVNQLYATNCLWYLAAAVSDFYVPPSEMSEHKIQSSGGTSGLTLRLSGVPKRLGKVVESTEGMVVSFKLETDLGILIDKARKA
;
A
#
# COMPACT_ATOMS: atom_id res chain seq x y z
N CYS A 1 -3.41 -0.75 15.59
CA CYS A 1 -2.31 -1.14 14.71
C CYS A 1 -2.30 -0.25 13.47
N ILE A 2 -1.15 0.28 13.08
CA ILE A 2 -0.97 1.04 11.84
C ILE A 2 -0.22 0.14 10.86
N ILE A 3 -0.80 -0.09 9.69
CA ILE A 3 -0.22 -0.96 8.67
C ILE A 3 -0.01 -0.15 7.39
N THR A 4 1.21 -0.14 6.87
CA THR A 4 1.49 0.43 5.56
C THR A 4 1.70 -0.67 4.52
N SER A 5 1.21 -0.48 3.28
CA SER A 5 1.13 -1.55 2.28
C SER A 5 1.27 -1.03 0.84
N GLY A 6 1.77 -1.85 -0.05
CA GLY A 6 2.00 -1.48 -1.45
C GLY A 6 3.35 -0.83 -1.69
N GLY A 7 3.63 -0.43 -2.92
CA GLY A 7 4.87 0.24 -3.31
C GLY A 7 4.66 1.73 -3.57
N THR A 8 5.64 2.58 -3.27
CA THR A 8 5.57 3.99 -3.64
C THR A 8 6.00 4.23 -5.07
N SER A 9 5.49 5.29 -5.69
CA SER A 9 5.96 5.81 -6.97
C SER A 9 6.76 7.11 -6.78
N VAL A 10 7.64 7.35 -7.72
CA VAL A 10 8.46 8.58 -7.83
C VAL A 10 8.17 9.22 -9.16
N PRO A 11 7.38 10.31 -9.22
CA PRO A 11 7.16 11.06 -10.44
C PRO A 11 8.47 11.61 -11.00
N LEU A 12 8.61 11.63 -12.32
CA LEU A 12 9.76 12.23 -12.99
C LEU A 12 9.52 13.69 -13.40
N GLU A 13 8.27 14.08 -13.50
CA GLU A 13 7.83 15.44 -13.83
C GLU A 13 6.75 15.91 -12.88
N LYS A 14 6.59 17.23 -12.68
CA LYS A 14 5.52 17.80 -11.85
C LYS A 14 4.14 17.52 -12.47
N ASN A 15 3.99 17.73 -13.79
CA ASN A 15 2.84 17.26 -14.56
C ASN A 15 3.10 15.80 -14.96
N SER A 16 3.03 14.90 -14.00
CA SER A 16 3.53 13.53 -14.10
C SER A 16 2.94 12.75 -15.27
N VAL A 17 3.82 12.29 -16.16
CA VAL A 17 3.51 11.36 -17.26
C VAL A 17 4.21 10.02 -17.03
N ARG A 18 5.32 10.03 -16.29
CA ARG A 18 6.15 8.86 -16.01
C ARG A 18 6.55 8.83 -14.55
N SER A 19 6.68 7.62 -14.01
CA SER A 19 7.16 7.40 -12.66
C SER A 19 8.11 6.20 -12.60
N LEU A 20 8.99 6.21 -11.59
CA LEU A 20 9.70 5.02 -11.13
C LEU A 20 8.90 4.41 -9.98
N GLU A 21 8.77 3.09 -9.96
CA GLU A 21 7.90 2.43 -8.98
C GLU A 21 8.63 1.31 -8.25
N ASN A 22 8.37 1.20 -6.96
CA ASN A 22 8.69 0.02 -6.20
C ASN A 22 7.56 -1.00 -6.38
N PHE A 23 7.89 -2.17 -6.91
CA PHE A 23 6.90 -3.20 -7.17
C PHE A 23 6.44 -3.86 -5.87
N SER A 24 5.14 -3.75 -5.57
CA SER A 24 4.50 -4.44 -4.45
C SER A 24 3.00 -4.53 -4.67
N THR A 25 2.46 -5.73 -4.61
CA THR A 25 1.01 -5.97 -4.74
C THR A 25 0.21 -5.58 -3.49
N GLY A 26 0.89 -5.34 -2.36
CA GLY A 26 0.24 -5.06 -1.08
C GLY A 26 -0.32 -6.31 -0.36
N THR A 27 -0.11 -7.51 -0.90
CA THR A 27 -0.70 -8.75 -0.35
C THR A 27 -0.31 -8.99 1.12
N ARG A 28 0.97 -8.79 1.48
CA ARG A 28 1.44 -8.97 2.87
C ARG A 28 0.68 -8.07 3.83
N GLY A 29 0.61 -6.76 3.54
CA GLY A 29 -0.08 -5.80 4.38
C GLY A 29 -1.58 -6.11 4.52
N ALA A 30 -2.25 -6.47 3.41
CA ALA A 30 -3.66 -6.81 3.41
C ALA A 30 -3.97 -8.06 4.28
N ILE A 31 -3.20 -9.15 4.12
CA ILE A 31 -3.37 -10.36 4.93
C ILE A 31 -3.09 -10.07 6.42
N SER A 32 -2.03 -9.32 6.71
CA SER A 32 -1.70 -8.96 8.11
C SER A 32 -2.81 -8.13 8.74
N ALA A 33 -3.40 -7.19 7.99
CA ALA A 33 -4.52 -6.38 8.47
C ALA A 33 -5.74 -7.24 8.82
N GLU A 34 -6.09 -8.21 7.97
CA GLU A 34 -7.16 -9.17 8.23
C GLU A 34 -6.93 -9.94 9.54
N GLU A 35 -5.69 -10.41 9.76
CA GLU A 35 -5.35 -11.15 10.97
C GLU A 35 -5.37 -10.29 12.24
N PHE A 36 -4.93 -9.04 12.17
CA PHE A 36 -5.05 -8.11 13.29
C PHE A 36 -6.52 -7.79 13.60
N LEU A 37 -7.34 -7.56 12.57
CA LEU A 37 -8.79 -7.32 12.74
C LEU A 37 -9.50 -8.51 13.39
N ARG A 38 -9.21 -9.75 12.96
CA ARG A 38 -9.77 -10.97 13.56
C ARG A 38 -9.39 -11.16 15.02
N ARG A 39 -8.25 -10.60 15.45
CA ARG A 39 -7.80 -10.56 16.84
C ARG A 39 -8.32 -9.36 17.64
N GLY A 40 -9.25 -8.57 17.06
CA GLY A 40 -9.88 -7.44 17.72
C GLY A 40 -9.09 -6.14 17.75
N TYR A 41 -8.00 -6.04 16.98
CA TYR A 41 -7.27 -4.79 16.86
C TYR A 41 -8.05 -3.77 16.02
N ARG A 42 -7.96 -2.50 16.38
CA ARG A 42 -8.31 -1.40 15.48
C ARG A 42 -7.15 -1.20 14.50
N VAL A 43 -7.44 -1.16 13.20
CA VAL A 43 -6.44 -1.10 12.15
C VAL A 43 -6.60 0.19 11.33
N VAL A 44 -5.52 0.95 11.24
CA VAL A 44 -5.33 2.00 10.25
C VAL A 44 -4.51 1.39 9.11
N PHE A 45 -5.12 1.22 7.95
CA PHE A 45 -4.52 0.60 6.78
C PHE A 45 -4.21 1.66 5.72
N LEU A 46 -2.94 2.07 5.63
CA LEU A 46 -2.43 3.03 4.66
C LEU A 46 -1.83 2.26 3.47
N HIS A 47 -2.42 2.37 2.29
CA HIS A 47 -2.00 1.57 1.15
C HIS A 47 -1.86 2.38 -0.15
N ARG A 48 -1.04 1.89 -1.08
CA ARG A 48 -1.00 2.46 -2.42
C ARG A 48 -2.32 2.20 -3.15
N LYS A 49 -2.82 3.20 -3.86
CA LYS A 49 -3.98 3.04 -4.77
C LYS A 49 -3.76 1.88 -5.74
N GLY A 50 -4.80 1.08 -5.99
CA GLY A 50 -4.75 -0.07 -6.89
C GLY A 50 -4.08 -1.32 -6.34
N THR A 51 -3.56 -1.30 -5.09
CA THR A 51 -3.01 -2.51 -4.46
C THR A 51 -4.06 -3.25 -3.65
N LYS A 52 -3.73 -4.48 -3.25
CA LYS A 52 -4.63 -5.35 -2.47
C LYS A 52 -5.01 -4.70 -1.14
N VAL A 53 -6.30 -4.78 -0.81
CA VAL A 53 -6.87 -4.29 0.45
C VAL A 53 -7.42 -5.46 1.28
N PRO A 54 -7.53 -5.30 2.61
CA PRO A 54 -8.10 -6.33 3.48
C PRO A 54 -9.50 -6.75 3.01
N PHE A 55 -9.76 -8.04 3.02
CA PHE A 55 -10.97 -8.70 2.55
C PHE A 55 -11.27 -8.53 1.06
N GLY A 56 -10.89 -7.39 0.44
CA GLY A 56 -11.04 -7.14 -0.99
C GLY A 56 -10.06 -7.92 -1.87
N ARG A 57 -8.93 -8.38 -1.32
CA ARG A 57 -7.88 -9.07 -2.07
C ARG A 57 -8.34 -10.38 -2.74
N VAL A 58 -9.37 -11.02 -2.22
CA VAL A 58 -9.87 -12.30 -2.71
C VAL A 58 -10.73 -12.18 -3.97
N PHE A 59 -11.23 -10.99 -4.26
CA PHE A 59 -12.04 -10.76 -5.46
C PHE A 59 -11.20 -10.72 -6.75
N GLY A 60 -9.88 -10.58 -6.64
CA GLY A 60 -9.02 -10.47 -7.81
C GLY A 60 -9.17 -9.12 -8.51
N GLU A 61 -9.00 -9.10 -9.82
CA GLU A 61 -9.31 -7.96 -10.67
C GLU A 61 -10.77 -8.07 -11.15
N VAL A 62 -11.46 -6.94 -11.21
CA VAL A 62 -12.82 -6.89 -11.74
C VAL A 62 -12.69 -6.67 -13.25
N ASP A 63 -12.55 -7.77 -13.98
CA ASP A 63 -12.46 -7.84 -15.43
C ASP A 63 -13.65 -8.60 -16.03
N ALA A 64 -13.63 -8.85 -17.33
CA ALA A 64 -14.69 -9.61 -18.00
C ALA A 64 -14.84 -11.02 -17.43
N GLY A 65 -13.73 -11.69 -17.10
CA GLY A 65 -13.76 -13.02 -16.50
C GLY A 65 -14.38 -13.04 -15.08
N PHE A 66 -14.19 -11.97 -14.32
CA PHE A 66 -14.89 -11.78 -13.04
C PHE A 66 -16.39 -11.64 -13.25
N ILE A 67 -16.80 -10.80 -14.24
CA ILE A 67 -18.22 -10.59 -14.54
C ILE A 67 -18.87 -11.89 -14.99
N ASP A 68 -18.27 -12.60 -15.96
CA ASP A 68 -18.79 -13.86 -16.47
C ASP A 68 -18.96 -14.93 -15.39
N LYS A 69 -18.03 -14.97 -14.43
CA LYS A 69 -18.04 -16.01 -13.39
C LYS A 69 -18.95 -15.68 -12.21
N TYR A 70 -18.99 -14.43 -11.79
CA TYR A 70 -19.57 -14.06 -10.49
C TYR A 70 -20.83 -13.20 -10.58
N VAL A 71 -21.17 -12.68 -11.76
CA VAL A 71 -22.31 -11.79 -11.94
C VAL A 71 -23.25 -12.36 -13.00
N THR A 72 -24.55 -12.43 -12.70
CA THR A 72 -25.59 -12.81 -13.65
C THR A 72 -26.48 -11.61 -13.93
N TYR A 73 -26.69 -11.30 -15.21
CA TYR A 73 -27.68 -10.31 -15.64
C TYR A 73 -28.96 -11.02 -16.05
N LYS A 74 -30.10 -10.56 -15.52
CA LYS A 74 -31.43 -11.03 -15.89
C LYS A 74 -32.18 -9.94 -16.69
N GLU A 75 -32.47 -10.21 -17.95
CA GLU A 75 -33.22 -9.29 -18.81
C GLU A 75 -34.63 -9.03 -18.24
N ASP A 76 -35.23 -10.06 -17.64
CA ASP A 76 -36.51 -9.93 -16.92
C ASP A 76 -36.29 -9.11 -15.62
N GLY A 77 -36.69 -7.85 -15.71
CA GLY A 77 -36.62 -6.89 -14.62
C GLY A 77 -35.33 -6.10 -14.51
N ASP A 78 -34.42 -6.14 -15.50
CA ASP A 78 -33.15 -5.35 -15.53
C ASP A 78 -32.36 -5.47 -14.21
N LYS A 79 -32.05 -6.71 -13.81
CA LYS A 79 -31.44 -7.01 -12.52
C LYS A 79 -30.09 -7.68 -12.65
N MET A 80 -29.16 -7.26 -11.80
CA MET A 80 -27.91 -7.98 -11.56
C MET A 80 -28.00 -8.79 -10.26
N GLU A 81 -27.56 -10.04 -10.32
CA GLU A 81 -27.48 -10.95 -9.17
C GLU A 81 -26.09 -11.59 -9.12
N LEU A 82 -25.69 -12.04 -7.94
CA LEU A 82 -24.51 -12.90 -7.84
C LEU A 82 -24.82 -14.26 -8.45
N SER A 83 -23.88 -14.80 -9.23
CA SER A 83 -23.97 -16.15 -9.75
C SER A 83 -23.97 -17.19 -8.62
N GLN A 84 -24.39 -18.42 -8.92
CA GLN A 84 -24.30 -19.54 -7.98
C GLN A 84 -22.86 -19.80 -7.57
N ASP A 85 -21.90 -19.71 -8.51
CA ASP A 85 -20.48 -19.85 -8.25
C ASP A 85 -19.96 -18.83 -7.23
N ALA A 86 -20.43 -17.57 -7.30
CA ALA A 86 -20.07 -16.55 -6.32
C ALA A 86 -20.63 -16.87 -4.92
N VAL A 87 -21.88 -17.33 -4.87
CA VAL A 87 -22.58 -17.67 -3.61
C VAL A 87 -21.94 -18.91 -2.95
N GLU A 88 -21.51 -19.88 -3.72
CA GLU A 88 -20.89 -21.12 -3.23
C GLU A 88 -19.38 -21.00 -2.96
N HIS A 89 -18.73 -19.91 -3.41
CA HIS A 89 -17.30 -19.71 -3.23
C HIS A 89 -16.95 -19.38 -1.77
N ASP A 90 -16.44 -20.36 -1.04
CA ASP A 90 -16.18 -20.27 0.41
C ASP A 90 -15.28 -19.11 0.81
N GLU A 91 -14.23 -18.81 0.03
CA GLU A 91 -13.31 -17.73 0.35
C GLU A 91 -13.98 -16.34 0.17
N LEU A 92 -14.79 -16.16 -0.87
CA LEU A 92 -15.53 -14.91 -1.08
C LEU A 92 -16.57 -14.71 0.04
N ARG A 93 -17.36 -15.74 0.36
CA ARG A 93 -18.34 -15.66 1.47
C ARG A 93 -17.68 -15.32 2.80
N ARG A 94 -16.53 -15.94 3.07
CA ARG A 94 -15.76 -15.70 4.30
C ARG A 94 -15.27 -14.26 4.34
N ALA A 95 -14.68 -13.76 3.24
CA ALA A 95 -14.18 -12.40 3.16
C ALA A 95 -15.28 -11.34 3.34
N VAL A 96 -16.45 -11.55 2.71
CA VAL A 96 -17.62 -10.66 2.87
C VAL A 96 -18.13 -10.67 4.31
N ARG A 97 -18.29 -11.85 4.91
CA ARG A 97 -18.71 -11.98 6.32
C ARG A 97 -17.74 -11.28 7.27
N ASP A 98 -16.43 -11.54 7.10
CA ASP A 98 -15.39 -10.96 7.94
C ASP A 98 -15.34 -9.43 7.78
N TYR A 99 -15.46 -8.92 6.55
CA TYR A 99 -15.56 -7.48 6.31
C TYR A 99 -16.73 -6.85 7.08
N HIS A 100 -17.93 -7.43 6.97
CA HIS A 100 -19.09 -6.92 7.73
C HIS A 100 -18.91 -6.98 9.24
N THR A 101 -18.19 -7.99 9.73
CA THR A 101 -17.89 -8.14 11.16
C THR A 101 -16.91 -7.09 11.64
N TYR A 102 -15.85 -6.79 10.86
CA TYR A 102 -14.71 -6.01 11.32
C TYR A 102 -14.60 -4.60 10.72
N LYS A 103 -15.45 -4.21 9.77
CA LYS A 103 -15.36 -2.90 9.07
C LYS A 103 -15.31 -1.69 10.00
N ASN A 104 -15.96 -1.75 11.17
CA ASN A 104 -15.95 -0.67 12.15
C ASN A 104 -14.62 -0.55 12.94
N LEU A 105 -13.74 -1.54 12.82
CA LEU A 105 -12.39 -1.54 13.37
C LEU A 105 -11.33 -1.17 12.32
N LEU A 106 -11.73 -1.03 11.05
CA LEU A 106 -10.84 -0.77 9.92
C LEU A 106 -11.05 0.65 9.41
N TRP A 107 -9.98 1.45 9.44
CA TRP A 107 -9.88 2.69 8.69
C TRP A 107 -8.87 2.52 7.55
N THR A 108 -9.20 3.01 6.35
CA THR A 108 -8.33 2.93 5.17
C THR A 108 -7.98 4.31 4.65
N GLY A 109 -6.70 4.52 4.35
CA GLY A 109 -6.19 5.68 3.64
C GLY A 109 -5.32 5.24 2.46
N SER A 110 -5.16 6.09 1.48
CA SER A 110 -4.35 5.74 0.31
C SER A 110 -3.30 6.80 0.01
N PHE A 111 -2.19 6.34 -0.55
CA PHE A 111 -1.12 7.15 -1.13
C PHE A 111 -0.83 6.68 -2.56
N GLU A 112 -0.07 7.46 -3.30
CA GLU A 112 0.43 7.07 -4.62
C GLU A 112 1.93 7.28 -4.72
N THR A 113 2.40 8.48 -4.38
CA THR A 113 3.81 8.83 -4.44
C THR A 113 4.54 8.58 -3.12
N VAL A 114 5.88 8.59 -3.17
CA VAL A 114 6.70 8.52 -1.96
C VAL A 114 6.46 9.74 -1.06
N THR A 115 6.19 10.91 -1.64
CA THR A 115 5.88 12.13 -0.88
C THR A 115 4.55 11.99 -0.14
N ASP A 116 3.48 11.55 -0.81
CA ASP A 116 2.18 11.31 -0.17
C ASP A 116 2.32 10.32 0.99
N TYR A 117 3.12 9.26 0.79
CA TYR A 117 3.39 8.27 1.83
C TYR A 117 4.08 8.88 3.06
N LEU A 118 5.12 9.70 2.84
CA LEU A 118 5.87 10.32 3.94
C LEU A 118 5.00 11.32 4.71
N ASP A 119 4.20 12.13 4.02
CA ASP A 119 3.29 13.10 4.62
C ASP A 119 2.20 12.41 5.44
N ALA A 120 1.62 11.33 4.89
CA ALA A 120 0.63 10.52 5.62
C ALA A 120 1.26 9.86 6.86
N LEU A 121 2.49 9.36 6.77
CA LEU A 121 3.20 8.76 7.87
C LEU A 121 3.50 9.77 8.99
N ASP A 122 3.97 10.98 8.63
CA ASP A 122 4.22 12.06 9.57
C ASP A 122 2.92 12.49 10.29
N LEU A 123 1.80 12.61 9.56
CA LEU A 123 0.50 12.90 10.15
C LEU A 123 0.05 11.81 11.13
N LEU A 124 0.17 10.55 10.73
CA LEU A 124 -0.18 9.42 11.60
C LEU A 124 0.70 9.37 12.86
N CYS A 125 2.00 9.65 12.76
CA CYS A 125 2.88 9.72 13.93
C CYS A 125 2.36 10.73 14.96
N VAL A 126 1.97 11.93 14.52
CA VAL A 126 1.44 12.96 15.43
C VAL A 126 0.13 12.50 16.07
N GLN A 127 -0.84 12.06 15.28
CA GLN A 127 -2.19 11.73 15.76
C GLN A 127 -2.20 10.47 16.63
N VAL A 128 -1.49 9.43 16.22
CA VAL A 128 -1.51 8.15 16.92
C VAL A 128 -0.78 8.22 18.26
N ASN A 129 0.37 8.91 18.31
CA ASN A 129 1.11 9.03 19.56
C ASN A 129 0.38 9.89 20.60
N GLN A 130 -0.36 10.91 20.16
CA GLN A 130 -1.21 11.70 21.06
C GLN A 130 -2.34 10.87 21.70
N LEU A 131 -2.88 9.90 20.97
CA LEU A 131 -4.06 9.16 21.39
C LEU A 131 -3.75 7.82 22.07
N TYR A 132 -2.66 7.15 21.67
CA TYR A 132 -2.44 5.74 22.01
C TYR A 132 -1.04 5.42 22.55
N ALA A 133 -0.09 6.35 22.52
CA ALA A 133 1.28 6.22 23.06
C ALA A 133 1.86 4.78 22.99
N THR A 134 1.79 4.03 24.12
CA THR A 134 2.33 2.67 24.28
C THR A 134 1.46 1.59 23.63
N ASN A 135 0.16 1.83 23.45
CA ASN A 135 -0.80 0.82 22.95
C ASN A 135 -0.91 0.82 21.42
N CYS A 136 0.20 1.04 20.75
CA CYS A 136 0.29 1.16 19.31
C CYS A 136 1.29 0.15 18.73
N LEU A 137 0.92 -0.47 17.61
CA LEU A 137 1.81 -1.29 16.78
C LEU A 137 1.93 -0.65 15.40
N TRP A 138 3.14 -0.34 14.99
CA TRP A 138 3.49 0.10 13.65
C TRP A 138 4.01 -1.08 12.83
N TYR A 139 3.28 -1.46 11.80
CA TYR A 139 3.62 -2.57 10.90
C TYR A 139 3.89 -2.01 9.49
N LEU A 140 5.14 -1.65 9.25
CA LEU A 140 5.57 -0.87 8.08
C LEU A 140 5.96 -1.82 6.94
N ALA A 141 4.96 -2.35 6.21
CA ALA A 141 5.15 -3.31 5.13
C ALA A 141 5.11 -2.70 3.71
N ALA A 142 5.02 -1.39 3.58
CA ALA A 142 5.13 -0.72 2.29
C ALA A 142 6.55 -0.83 1.72
N ALA A 143 6.67 -0.99 0.40
CA ALA A 143 7.93 -0.95 -0.33
C ALA A 143 8.23 0.50 -0.72
N VAL A 144 8.99 1.19 0.11
CA VAL A 144 9.29 2.62 -0.03
C VAL A 144 10.51 2.82 -0.91
N SER A 145 10.45 3.75 -1.85
CA SER A 145 11.58 4.13 -2.70
C SER A 145 12.74 4.66 -1.87
N ASP A 146 13.96 4.23 -2.17
CA ASP A 146 15.18 4.74 -1.55
C ASP A 146 15.63 6.08 -2.18
N PHE A 147 15.17 6.37 -3.40
CA PHE A 147 15.53 7.55 -4.17
C PHE A 147 14.32 8.24 -4.78
N TYR A 148 14.40 9.54 -5.00
CA TYR A 148 13.36 10.36 -5.62
C TYR A 148 13.94 11.55 -6.38
N VAL A 149 13.11 12.22 -7.18
CA VAL A 149 13.45 13.52 -7.77
C VAL A 149 12.93 14.61 -6.83
N PRO A 150 13.78 15.46 -6.24
CA PRO A 150 13.30 16.59 -5.43
C PRO A 150 12.39 17.51 -6.24
N PRO A 151 11.27 18.03 -5.65
CA PRO A 151 10.35 18.91 -6.37
C PRO A 151 11.00 20.14 -7.01
N SER A 152 12.10 20.64 -6.42
CA SER A 152 12.88 21.75 -6.94
C SER A 152 13.70 21.43 -8.18
N GLU A 153 14.03 20.14 -8.38
CA GLU A 153 14.81 19.64 -9.51
C GLU A 153 13.94 18.97 -10.58
N MET A 154 12.63 18.84 -10.29
CA MET A 154 11.69 18.17 -11.16
C MET A 154 11.27 19.07 -12.34
N SER A 155 11.32 18.51 -13.56
CA SER A 155 10.83 19.19 -14.76
C SER A 155 9.33 19.50 -14.63
N GLU A 156 8.90 20.70 -15.05
CA GLU A 156 7.48 21.08 -15.04
C GLU A 156 6.65 20.20 -15.97
N HIS A 157 7.14 20.02 -17.19
CA HIS A 157 6.45 19.30 -18.25
C HIS A 157 7.18 18.00 -18.60
N LYS A 158 6.50 17.16 -19.38
CA LYS A 158 7.05 15.92 -19.91
C LYS A 158 8.45 16.13 -20.50
N ILE A 159 9.44 15.40 -20.01
CA ILE A 159 10.81 15.38 -20.55
C ILE A 159 10.74 14.89 -21.99
N GLN A 160 11.21 15.72 -22.93
CA GLN A 160 11.16 15.40 -24.36
C GLN A 160 12.27 14.42 -24.74
N SER A 161 11.96 13.45 -25.60
CA SER A 161 12.97 12.71 -26.33
C SER A 161 13.49 13.62 -27.45
N SER A 162 14.62 14.28 -27.26
CA SER A 162 15.33 14.98 -28.36
C SER A 162 15.61 13.95 -29.45
N GLY A 163 15.12 14.21 -30.67
CA GLY A 163 15.13 13.29 -31.80
C GLY A 163 16.50 12.74 -32.13
N GLY A 164 16.86 11.61 -31.55
CA GLY A 164 18.12 10.91 -31.72
C GLY A 164 18.26 9.76 -30.73
N THR A 165 19.34 9.01 -30.84
CA THR A 165 19.71 7.87 -29.98
C THR A 165 20.27 8.29 -28.61
N SER A 166 20.16 9.56 -28.21
CA SER A 166 20.63 10.05 -26.91
C SER A 166 19.71 9.52 -25.80
N GLY A 167 20.28 8.78 -24.86
CA GLY A 167 19.56 8.27 -23.67
C GLY A 167 19.10 9.38 -22.73
N LEU A 168 18.20 9.04 -21.80
CA LEU A 168 17.80 9.90 -20.68
C LEU A 168 18.67 9.58 -19.47
N THR A 169 19.35 10.58 -18.93
CA THR A 169 20.03 10.49 -17.64
C THR A 169 19.16 11.10 -16.56
N LEU A 170 18.85 10.31 -15.53
CA LEU A 170 18.09 10.76 -14.36
C LEU A 170 19.04 10.93 -13.17
N ARG A 171 18.97 12.10 -12.52
CA ARG A 171 19.63 12.33 -11.23
C ARG A 171 18.59 12.18 -10.12
N LEU A 172 18.87 11.30 -9.16
CA LEU A 172 17.98 11.02 -8.05
C LEU A 172 18.69 11.36 -6.74
N SER A 173 17.93 11.90 -5.80
CA SER A 173 18.38 12.18 -4.44
C SER A 173 17.83 11.10 -3.48
N GLY A 174 18.53 10.87 -2.36
CA GLY A 174 18.06 9.93 -1.35
C GLY A 174 16.75 10.40 -0.69
N VAL A 175 15.79 9.51 -0.54
CA VAL A 175 14.55 9.80 0.20
C VAL A 175 14.87 10.00 1.69
N PRO A 176 14.30 11.03 2.35
CA PRO A 176 14.49 11.23 3.78
C PRO A 176 14.06 10.00 4.58
N LYS A 177 14.95 9.48 5.42
CA LYS A 177 14.67 8.31 6.25
C LYS A 177 13.66 8.67 7.34
N ARG A 178 12.45 8.10 7.29
CA ARG A 178 11.38 8.34 8.27
C ARG A 178 11.26 7.23 9.32
N LEU A 179 11.81 6.05 9.08
CA LEU A 179 11.74 4.93 10.05
C LEU A 179 12.32 5.34 11.41
N GLY A 180 13.49 5.97 11.46
CA GLY A 180 14.06 6.48 12.69
C GLY A 180 13.14 7.44 13.44
N LYS A 181 12.49 8.38 12.70
CA LYS A 181 11.52 9.30 13.29
C LYS A 181 10.30 8.58 13.87
N VAL A 182 9.78 7.54 13.20
CA VAL A 182 8.67 6.72 13.74
C VAL A 182 9.10 6.04 15.02
N VAL A 183 10.28 5.40 15.04
CA VAL A 183 10.82 4.71 16.22
C VAL A 183 11.02 5.69 17.37
N GLU A 184 11.59 6.86 17.12
CA GLU A 184 11.84 7.89 18.14
C GLU A 184 10.55 8.53 18.68
N SER A 185 9.51 8.60 17.86
CA SER A 185 8.25 9.28 18.20
C SER A 185 7.23 8.36 18.89
N THR A 186 7.41 7.04 18.91
CA THR A 186 6.45 6.11 19.49
C THR A 186 7.07 5.32 20.65
N GLU A 187 6.28 5.10 21.69
CA GLU A 187 6.60 4.14 22.75
C GLU A 187 6.04 2.73 22.40
N GLY A 188 5.31 2.62 21.32
CA GLY A 188 4.74 1.37 20.81
C GLY A 188 5.76 0.50 20.08
N MET A 189 5.32 -0.68 19.68
CA MET A 189 6.16 -1.60 18.90
C MET A 189 6.23 -1.18 17.44
N VAL A 190 7.41 -1.24 16.82
CA VAL A 190 7.62 -1.02 15.40
C VAL A 190 8.14 -2.29 14.74
N VAL A 191 7.47 -2.74 13.69
CA VAL A 191 7.88 -3.85 12.83
C VAL A 191 8.09 -3.30 11.42
N SER A 192 9.29 -3.48 10.88
CA SER A 192 9.63 -3.09 9.52
C SER A 192 10.18 -4.27 8.73
N PHE A 193 10.18 -4.16 7.41
CA PHE A 193 10.66 -5.20 6.51
C PHE A 193 11.80 -4.65 5.67
N LYS A 194 12.89 -5.42 5.58
CA LYS A 194 14.01 -5.11 4.69
C LYS A 194 14.07 -6.17 3.59
N LEU A 195 13.93 -5.71 2.35
CA LEU A 195 14.23 -6.53 1.19
C LEU A 195 15.72 -6.37 0.86
N GLU A 196 16.40 -7.49 0.70
CA GLU A 196 17.79 -7.54 0.24
C GLU A 196 17.93 -8.72 -0.73
N THR A 197 18.55 -8.47 -1.86
CA THR A 197 18.80 -9.47 -2.90
C THR A 197 20.16 -10.15 -2.74
N ASP A 198 21.10 -9.50 -2.04
CA ASP A 198 22.39 -10.07 -1.70
C ASP A 198 22.31 -10.77 -0.34
N LEU A 199 22.28 -12.10 -0.38
CA LEU A 199 22.18 -12.94 0.82
C LEU A 199 23.41 -12.79 1.74
N GLY A 200 24.57 -12.41 1.22
CA GLY A 200 25.80 -12.23 2.00
C GLY A 200 25.74 -11.08 3.00
N ILE A 201 24.90 -10.06 2.73
CA ILE A 201 24.76 -8.88 3.57
C ILE A 201 23.38 -8.76 4.25
N LEU A 202 22.45 -9.69 3.96
CA LEU A 202 21.07 -9.66 4.44
C LEU A 202 20.99 -9.59 5.97
N ILE A 203 21.69 -10.47 6.68
CA ILE A 203 21.65 -10.57 8.13
C ILE A 203 22.22 -9.31 8.79
N ASP A 204 23.35 -8.80 8.29
CA ASP A 204 23.98 -7.61 8.84
C ASP A 204 23.14 -6.34 8.61
N LYS A 205 22.49 -6.24 7.46
CA LYS A 205 21.53 -5.15 7.19
C LYS A 205 20.26 -5.26 8.05
N ALA A 206 19.75 -6.47 8.28
CA ALA A 206 18.58 -6.66 9.14
C ALA A 206 18.87 -6.31 10.61
N ARG A 207 20.09 -6.57 11.09
CA ARG A 207 20.51 -6.20 12.47
C ARG A 207 20.71 -4.71 12.66
N LYS A 208 20.96 -3.96 11.58
CA LYS A 208 21.21 -2.50 11.61
C LYS A 208 19.96 -1.67 11.34
N ALA A 209 18.86 -2.31 10.94
CA ALA A 209 17.58 -1.65 10.65
C ALA A 209 16.73 -1.49 11.91
#